data_c91163d5c592ad7c5d4ad118573dda96
#
_entry.id   c91163d5c592ad7c5d4ad118573dda96
#
_cell.length_a   1.000
_cell.length_b   1.000
_cell.length_c   1.000
_cell.angle_alpha   90.00
_cell.angle_beta   90.00
_cell.angle_gamma   90.00
#
_symmetry.space_group_name_H-M   'P 1'
#
loop_
_entity.id
_entity.type
_entity.pdbx_description
1 polymer ?
#
loop_
_entity_poly.entity_id
_entity_poly.type
_entity_poly.pdbx_seq_one_letter_code
_entity_poly.pdbx_strand_id
1 'polypeptide(L)'
;MKKLLILLLIIAVLASICGCAEEEPEIQVPVNFYYRRTQVTFEDSNGVIAPEVREAQGHENDLSYLLDLYLSGPNGEDMERTFPYGTKLVSISVSEERTTVTVTSHFANLNNVNLTIACACITKTVMELTNTSSVEIKAHGTMLNGADSVIMDNENVLLLDDSAMDPAMN
;
A
#
# COMPACT_ATOMS: atom_id res chain seq x y z
N MET A 1 -35.01 -1.71 57.17
CA MET A 1 -33.65 -2.28 57.04
C MET A 1 -33.58 -3.38 56.00
N LYS A 2 -34.39 -4.47 56.06
CA LYS A 2 -34.31 -5.56 55.05
C LYS A 2 -34.54 -5.16 53.58
N LYS A 3 -35.46 -4.20 53.31
CA LYS A 3 -35.74 -3.70 51.95
C LYS A 3 -34.57 -2.87 51.38
N LEU A 4 -33.85 -2.12 52.21
CA LEU A 4 -32.69 -1.36 51.83
C LEU A 4 -31.50 -2.27 51.50
N LEU A 5 -31.35 -3.37 52.23
CA LEU A 5 -30.28 -4.35 51.97
C LEU A 5 -30.48 -5.08 50.64
N ILE A 6 -31.75 -5.42 50.32
CA ILE A 6 -32.10 -6.09 49.06
C ILE A 6 -31.83 -5.14 47.86
N LEU A 7 -32.15 -3.83 47.99
CA LEU A 7 -31.90 -2.83 46.96
C LEU A 7 -30.41 -2.67 46.69
N LEU A 8 -29.59 -2.65 47.74
CA LEU A 8 -28.13 -2.54 47.66
C LEU A 8 -27.52 -3.78 46.98
N LEU A 9 -28.07 -4.96 47.22
CA LEU A 9 -27.61 -6.20 46.63
C LEU A 9 -27.94 -6.30 45.14
N ILE A 10 -29.10 -5.77 44.72
CA ILE A 10 -29.51 -5.71 43.31
C ILE A 10 -28.59 -4.74 42.52
N ILE A 11 -28.23 -3.59 43.10
CA ILE A 11 -27.32 -2.60 42.49
C ILE A 11 -25.91 -3.21 42.35
N ALA A 12 -25.43 -3.95 43.35
CA ALA A 12 -24.12 -4.62 43.28
C ALA A 12 -24.08 -5.71 42.15
N VAL A 13 -25.16 -6.46 41.96
CA VAL A 13 -25.25 -7.47 40.88
C VAL A 13 -25.34 -6.80 39.51
N LEU A 14 -26.07 -5.69 39.38
CA LEU A 14 -26.14 -4.94 38.11
C LEU A 14 -24.79 -4.28 37.75
N ALA A 15 -24.01 -3.82 38.72
CA ALA A 15 -22.68 -3.29 38.47
C ALA A 15 -21.65 -4.35 38.03
N SER A 16 -21.88 -5.61 38.38
CA SER A 16 -20.99 -6.72 37.99
C SER A 16 -21.22 -7.19 36.53
N ILE A 17 -22.27 -6.74 35.86
CA ILE A 17 -22.59 -7.11 34.46
C ILE A 17 -22.01 -6.09 33.47
N CYS A 18 -21.52 -4.92 33.94
CA CYS A 18 -20.66 -4.06 33.16
C CYS A 18 -19.24 -4.64 33.12
N GLY A 19 -19.10 -5.91 32.70
CA GLY A 19 -17.85 -6.49 32.27
C GLY A 19 -17.34 -5.67 31.10
N CYS A 20 -16.12 -5.16 31.19
CA CYS A 20 -15.37 -4.72 30.02
C CYS A 20 -15.52 -5.81 28.96
N ALA A 21 -16.13 -5.49 27.81
CA ALA A 21 -15.88 -6.26 26.63
C ALA A 21 -14.37 -6.11 26.42
N GLU A 22 -13.59 -7.16 26.65
CA GLU A 22 -12.26 -7.27 26.09
C GLU A 22 -12.48 -7.15 24.59
N GLU A 23 -12.07 -6.01 24.01
CA GLU A 23 -11.93 -5.89 22.57
C GLU A 23 -10.96 -7.02 22.20
N GLU A 24 -11.43 -8.02 21.50
CA GLU A 24 -10.56 -9.03 20.89
C GLU A 24 -9.49 -8.26 20.12
N PRO A 25 -8.20 -8.60 20.30
CA PRO A 25 -7.15 -7.90 19.58
C PRO A 25 -7.45 -8.01 18.09
N GLU A 26 -7.74 -6.88 17.46
CA GLU A 26 -7.94 -6.78 16.02
C GLU A 26 -6.68 -7.36 15.37
N ILE A 27 -6.81 -8.48 14.67
CA ILE A 27 -5.68 -9.09 13.95
C ILE A 27 -5.31 -8.11 12.85
N GLN A 28 -4.24 -7.37 13.08
CA GLN A 28 -3.75 -6.41 12.11
C GLN A 28 -2.95 -7.14 11.03
N VAL A 29 -3.46 -7.11 9.81
CA VAL A 29 -2.82 -7.73 8.65
C VAL A 29 -1.84 -6.73 8.07
N PRO A 30 -0.52 -7.07 8.05
CA PRO A 30 0.47 -6.19 7.45
C PRO A 30 0.32 -6.18 5.92
N VAL A 31 0.49 -5.01 5.32
CA VAL A 31 0.52 -4.79 3.86
C VAL A 31 1.83 -4.12 3.48
N ASN A 32 2.40 -4.49 2.34
CA ASN A 32 3.61 -3.90 1.83
C ASN A 32 3.28 -2.83 0.79
N PHE A 33 3.78 -1.62 1.02
CA PHE A 33 3.72 -0.51 0.09
C PHE A 33 5.11 -0.18 -0.42
N TYR A 34 5.32 -0.24 -1.71
CA TYR A 34 6.62 -0.04 -2.32
C TYR A 34 6.85 1.43 -2.68
N TYR A 35 7.96 1.99 -2.16
CA TYR A 35 8.37 3.37 -2.41
C TYR A 35 9.82 3.43 -2.85
N ARG A 36 10.22 4.57 -3.40
CA ARG A 36 11.61 4.86 -3.69
C ARG A 36 12.38 5.12 -2.40
N ARG A 37 13.62 4.62 -2.33
CA ARG A 37 14.55 4.93 -1.22
C ARG A 37 15.11 6.33 -1.37
N THR A 38 15.34 7.02 -0.24
CA THR A 38 16.02 8.32 -0.20
C THR A 38 17.50 8.19 -0.53
N GLN A 39 18.12 7.07 -0.17
CA GLN A 39 19.52 6.79 -0.43
C GLN A 39 19.66 5.38 -0.99
N VAL A 40 20.41 5.27 -2.08
CA VAL A 40 20.80 3.99 -2.69
C VAL A 40 22.31 3.90 -2.62
N THR A 41 22.84 2.97 -1.82
CA THR A 41 24.26 2.67 -1.80
C THR A 41 24.51 1.45 -2.68
N PHE A 42 25.54 1.50 -3.51
CA PHE A 42 25.90 0.36 -4.39
C PHE A 42 26.44 -0.85 -3.63
N GLU A 43 26.76 -0.70 -2.35
CA GLU A 43 27.24 -1.76 -1.47
C GLU A 43 26.11 -2.57 -0.84
N ASP A 44 24.90 -1.96 -0.73
CA ASP A 44 23.71 -2.66 -0.29
C ASP A 44 22.99 -3.18 -1.53
N SER A 45 22.81 -4.46 -1.64
CA SER A 45 22.02 -5.15 -2.67
C SER A 45 20.55 -4.71 -2.73
N ASN A 46 20.20 -3.70 -1.97
CA ASN A 46 18.88 -3.13 -1.78
C ASN A 46 18.54 -2.13 -2.89
N GLY A 47 17.83 -2.56 -3.90
CA GLY A 47 17.42 -1.75 -5.06
C GLY A 47 16.84 -0.37 -4.75
N VAL A 48 16.54 0.39 -5.80
CA VAL A 48 15.97 1.75 -5.73
C VAL A 48 14.60 1.78 -5.06
N ILE A 49 13.87 0.65 -5.07
CA ILE A 49 12.51 0.50 -4.55
C ILE A 49 12.56 -0.48 -3.38
N ALA A 50 11.86 -0.14 -2.29
CA ALA A 50 11.73 -1.03 -1.14
C ALA A 50 10.32 -1.01 -0.55
N PRO A 51 9.92 -2.09 0.13
CA PRO A 51 8.64 -2.15 0.82
C PRO A 51 8.68 -1.37 2.13
N GLU A 52 7.59 -0.66 2.41
CA GLU A 52 7.23 -0.15 3.73
C GLU A 52 6.05 -0.97 4.24
N VAL A 53 6.23 -1.62 5.38
CA VAL A 53 5.16 -2.41 6.01
C VAL A 53 4.20 -1.47 6.73
N ARG A 54 2.92 -1.58 6.46
CA ARG A 54 1.84 -0.87 7.17
C ARG A 54 0.75 -1.82 7.60
N GLU A 55 -0.02 -1.39 8.59
CA GLU A 55 -1.20 -2.09 9.04
C GLU A 55 -2.41 -1.68 8.20
N ALA A 56 -3.20 -2.65 7.77
CA ALA A 56 -4.39 -2.40 6.96
C ALA A 56 -5.57 -1.80 7.76
N GLN A 57 -5.47 -1.75 9.09
CA GLN A 57 -6.45 -1.15 10.01
C GLN A 57 -7.89 -1.68 9.82
N GLY A 58 -8.03 -3.00 9.58
CA GLY A 58 -9.34 -3.63 9.33
C GLY A 58 -9.87 -3.44 7.91
N HIS A 59 -9.08 -2.87 6.98
CA HIS A 59 -9.43 -2.62 5.58
C HIS A 59 -8.67 -3.52 4.59
N GLU A 60 -8.30 -4.73 5.01
CA GLU A 60 -7.50 -5.68 4.21
C GLU A 60 -8.13 -6.01 2.87
N ASN A 61 -9.46 -5.97 2.81
CA ASN A 61 -10.24 -6.27 1.60
C ASN A 61 -10.73 -5.00 0.87
N ASP A 62 -10.41 -3.80 1.35
CA ASP A 62 -10.75 -2.54 0.70
C ASP A 62 -9.56 -2.00 -0.10
N LEU A 63 -9.43 -2.48 -1.33
CA LEU A 63 -8.34 -2.11 -2.21
C LEU A 63 -8.30 -0.60 -2.50
N SER A 64 -9.46 0.07 -2.54
CA SER A 64 -9.50 1.53 -2.74
C SER A 64 -8.93 2.27 -1.55
N TYR A 65 -9.28 1.86 -0.34
CA TYR A 65 -8.71 2.42 0.89
C TYR A 65 -7.20 2.21 0.95
N LEU A 66 -6.73 0.99 0.68
CA LEU A 66 -5.31 0.66 0.71
C LEU A 66 -4.51 1.47 -0.31
N LEU A 67 -5.05 1.69 -1.51
CA LEU A 67 -4.39 2.50 -2.52
C LEU A 67 -4.43 4.01 -2.20
N ASP A 68 -5.49 4.52 -1.60
CA ASP A 68 -5.51 5.91 -1.13
C ASP A 68 -4.50 6.12 0.00
N LEU A 69 -4.40 5.15 0.93
CA LEU A 69 -3.38 5.15 1.98
C LEU A 69 -1.96 5.13 1.39
N TYR A 70 -1.71 4.26 0.40
CA TYR A 70 -0.45 4.16 -0.32
C TYR A 70 -0.08 5.47 -1.04
N LEU A 71 -1.02 6.05 -1.80
CA LEU A 71 -0.80 7.28 -2.56
C LEU A 71 -0.62 8.53 -1.67
N SER A 72 -0.97 8.44 -0.39
CA SER A 72 -0.69 9.52 0.58
C SER A 72 0.82 9.73 0.80
N GLY A 73 1.64 8.73 0.48
CA GLY A 73 3.09 8.73 0.58
C GLY A 73 3.63 7.91 1.76
N PRO A 74 4.96 7.72 1.85
CA PRO A 74 5.58 6.94 2.90
C PRO A 74 5.55 7.65 4.26
N ASN A 75 5.65 6.85 5.33
CA ASN A 75 5.83 7.31 6.71
C ASN A 75 7.30 7.20 7.14
N GLY A 76 8.08 6.28 6.53
CA GLY A 76 9.48 6.03 6.85
C GLY A 76 10.39 7.14 6.34
N GLU A 77 11.42 7.52 7.13
CA GLU A 77 12.40 8.56 6.78
C GLU A 77 13.38 8.09 5.68
N ASP A 78 13.53 6.79 5.50
CA ASP A 78 14.37 6.14 4.48
C ASP A 78 13.68 6.02 3.11
N MET A 79 12.41 6.40 3.03
CA MET A 79 11.60 6.41 1.82
C MET A 79 11.27 7.84 1.41
N GLU A 80 11.20 8.08 0.10
CA GLU A 80 10.73 9.36 -0.40
C GLU A 80 9.37 9.25 -1.09
N ARG A 81 8.65 10.37 -1.08
CA ARG A 81 7.39 10.46 -1.83
C ARG A 81 7.66 10.26 -3.32
N THR A 82 7.18 9.15 -3.83
CA THR A 82 7.38 8.76 -5.24
C THR A 82 6.38 9.46 -6.18
N PHE A 83 5.27 9.97 -5.63
CA PHE A 83 4.18 10.55 -6.41
C PHE A 83 4.07 12.06 -6.19
N PRO A 84 3.72 12.86 -7.23
CA PRO A 84 3.43 14.27 -7.07
C PRO A 84 2.28 14.51 -6.09
N TYR A 85 2.33 15.63 -5.38
CA TYR A 85 1.21 16.05 -4.55
C TYR A 85 -0.06 16.18 -5.39
N GLY A 86 -1.17 15.68 -4.85
CA GLY A 86 -2.45 15.65 -5.56
C GLY A 86 -2.68 14.38 -6.39
N THR A 87 -1.70 13.46 -6.47
CA THR A 87 -1.94 12.12 -7.00
C THR A 87 -2.89 11.38 -6.06
N LYS A 88 -4.04 10.94 -6.58
CA LYS A 88 -5.07 10.19 -5.88
C LYS A 88 -5.61 9.08 -6.77
N LEU A 89 -6.19 8.07 -6.19
CA LEU A 89 -6.93 7.05 -6.93
C LEU A 89 -8.18 7.68 -7.57
N VAL A 90 -8.40 7.38 -8.84
CA VAL A 90 -9.65 7.70 -9.56
C VAL A 90 -10.50 6.44 -9.69
N SER A 91 -9.88 5.34 -10.10
CA SER A 91 -10.55 4.04 -10.19
C SER A 91 -9.52 2.91 -10.20
N ILE A 92 -9.99 1.72 -9.77
CA ILE A 92 -9.27 0.47 -9.90
C ILE A 92 -10.20 -0.59 -10.47
N SER A 93 -9.68 -1.42 -11.37
CA SER A 93 -10.39 -2.57 -11.95
C SER A 93 -9.45 -3.77 -11.96
N VAL A 94 -9.87 -4.83 -11.31
CA VAL A 94 -9.11 -6.09 -11.19
C VAL A 94 -9.71 -7.12 -12.13
N SER A 95 -8.86 -7.75 -12.95
CA SER A 95 -9.19 -8.94 -13.73
C SER A 95 -8.21 -10.07 -13.39
N GLU A 96 -8.43 -11.27 -13.92
CA GLU A 96 -7.56 -12.41 -13.64
C GLU A 96 -6.09 -12.20 -14.08
N GLU A 97 -5.87 -11.47 -15.17
CA GLU A 97 -4.54 -11.27 -15.74
C GLU A 97 -3.94 -9.90 -15.40
N ARG A 98 -4.79 -8.90 -15.18
CA ARG A 98 -4.33 -7.52 -15.07
C ARG A 98 -5.18 -6.68 -14.13
N THR A 99 -4.53 -5.85 -13.35
CA THR A 99 -5.18 -4.76 -12.61
C THR A 99 -4.94 -3.45 -13.33
N THR A 100 -6.01 -2.70 -13.63
CA THR A 100 -5.93 -1.35 -14.18
C THR A 100 -6.13 -0.34 -13.06
N VAL A 101 -5.14 0.53 -12.85
CA VAL A 101 -5.15 1.62 -11.87
C VAL A 101 -5.21 2.94 -12.62
N THR A 102 -6.24 3.74 -12.37
CA THR A 102 -6.33 5.11 -12.89
C THR A 102 -6.13 6.08 -11.74
N VAL A 103 -5.15 6.96 -11.88
CA VAL A 103 -4.82 8.02 -10.92
C VAL A 103 -5.15 9.39 -11.50
N THR A 104 -5.16 10.44 -10.67
CA THR A 104 -5.40 11.82 -11.14
C THR A 104 -4.31 12.29 -12.10
N SER A 105 -4.63 13.30 -12.92
CA SER A 105 -3.72 13.90 -13.90
C SER A 105 -2.40 14.44 -13.31
N HIS A 106 -2.33 14.69 -12.00
CA HIS A 106 -1.10 15.10 -11.31
C HIS A 106 0.06 14.11 -11.52
N PHE A 107 -0.25 12.81 -11.66
CA PHE A 107 0.74 11.78 -11.91
C PHE A 107 1.50 11.99 -13.23
N ALA A 108 0.86 12.57 -14.24
CA ALA A 108 1.48 12.87 -15.53
C ALA A 108 2.52 14.00 -15.49
N ASN A 109 2.69 14.69 -14.35
CA ASN A 109 3.79 15.64 -14.15
C ASN A 109 5.15 14.93 -13.97
N LEU A 110 5.14 13.62 -13.74
CA LEU A 110 6.37 12.82 -13.75
C LEU A 110 6.85 12.58 -15.17
N ASN A 111 8.16 12.53 -15.34
CA ASN A 111 8.78 12.24 -16.62
C ASN A 111 9.98 11.30 -16.49
N ASN A 112 10.35 10.65 -17.59
CA ASN A 112 11.55 9.81 -17.70
C ASN A 112 11.70 8.83 -16.52
N VAL A 113 12.87 8.83 -15.88
CA VAL A 113 13.21 7.91 -14.78
C VAL A 113 12.23 8.00 -13.61
N ASN A 114 11.78 9.21 -13.26
CA ASN A 114 10.85 9.37 -12.13
C ASN A 114 9.48 8.71 -12.42
N LEU A 115 8.99 8.83 -13.66
CA LEU A 115 7.77 8.13 -14.08
C LEU A 115 7.96 6.61 -14.04
N THR A 116 9.09 6.12 -14.54
CA THR A 116 9.40 4.67 -14.52
C THR A 116 9.44 4.13 -13.09
N ILE A 117 10.15 4.81 -12.17
CA ILE A 117 10.21 4.40 -10.76
C ILE A 117 8.82 4.44 -10.12
N ALA A 118 8.05 5.49 -10.35
CA ALA A 118 6.70 5.61 -9.80
C ALA A 118 5.76 4.49 -10.32
N CYS A 119 5.83 4.20 -11.61
CA CYS A 119 5.08 3.09 -12.20
C CYS A 119 5.52 1.74 -11.61
N ALA A 120 6.81 1.52 -11.42
CA ALA A 120 7.32 0.29 -10.80
C ALA A 120 6.87 0.15 -9.34
N CYS A 121 6.86 1.23 -8.55
CA CYS A 121 6.35 1.24 -7.19
C CYS A 121 4.86 0.88 -7.14
N ILE A 122 4.02 1.50 -8.00
CA ILE A 122 2.59 1.16 -8.11
C ILE A 122 2.42 -0.31 -8.50
N THR A 123 3.15 -0.77 -9.52
CA THR A 123 3.05 -2.13 -10.01
C THR A 123 3.32 -3.15 -8.91
N LYS A 124 4.44 -3.02 -8.18
CA LYS A 124 4.77 -3.94 -7.08
C LYS A 124 3.72 -3.94 -5.99
N THR A 125 3.30 -2.76 -5.55
CA THR A 125 2.27 -2.63 -4.52
C THR A 125 0.95 -3.29 -4.98
N VAL A 126 0.49 -2.97 -6.18
CA VAL A 126 -0.79 -3.48 -6.69
C VAL A 126 -0.75 -4.97 -6.95
N MET A 127 0.34 -5.50 -7.52
CA MET A 127 0.48 -6.95 -7.74
C MET A 127 0.43 -7.73 -6.43
N GLU A 128 1.07 -7.24 -5.37
CA GLU A 128 1.04 -7.88 -4.06
C GLU A 128 -0.37 -7.81 -3.43
N LEU A 129 -1.07 -6.69 -3.57
CA LEU A 129 -2.43 -6.52 -3.03
C LEU A 129 -3.49 -7.31 -3.82
N THR A 130 -3.30 -7.53 -5.13
CA THR A 130 -4.33 -8.12 -6.01
C THR A 130 -3.98 -9.51 -6.52
N ASN A 131 -2.72 -9.93 -6.35
CA ASN A 131 -2.19 -11.18 -6.87
C ASN A 131 -2.34 -11.33 -8.41
N THR A 132 -2.36 -10.19 -9.15
CA THR A 132 -2.38 -10.19 -10.61
C THR A 132 -0.96 -10.18 -11.19
N SER A 133 -0.79 -10.68 -12.43
CA SER A 133 0.52 -10.80 -13.07
C SER A 133 1.01 -9.51 -13.72
N SER A 134 0.11 -8.56 -14.00
CA SER A 134 0.47 -7.28 -14.61
C SER A 134 -0.42 -6.14 -14.12
N VAL A 135 0.09 -4.91 -14.24
CA VAL A 135 -0.62 -3.68 -13.86
C VAL A 135 -0.58 -2.70 -15.02
N GLU A 136 -1.74 -2.17 -15.38
CA GLU A 136 -1.89 -1.06 -16.31
C GLU A 136 -2.16 0.23 -15.52
N ILE A 137 -1.32 1.24 -15.73
CA ILE A 137 -1.39 2.53 -15.02
C ILE A 137 -1.83 3.61 -16.00
N LYS A 138 -2.86 4.36 -15.64
CA LYS A 138 -3.42 5.48 -16.41
C LYS A 138 -3.48 6.76 -15.58
N ALA A 139 -3.29 7.90 -16.24
CA ALA A 139 -3.60 9.21 -15.67
C ALA A 139 -4.91 9.72 -16.27
N HIS A 140 -5.86 10.10 -15.41
CA HIS A 140 -7.19 10.54 -15.83
C HIS A 140 -7.12 11.79 -16.71
N GLY A 141 -7.66 11.69 -17.92
CA GLY A 141 -7.78 12.81 -18.87
C GLY A 141 -6.46 13.30 -19.46
N THR A 142 -5.36 12.55 -19.34
CA THR A 142 -4.05 12.94 -19.90
C THR A 142 -3.20 11.70 -20.22
N MET A 143 -2.12 11.93 -20.99
CA MET A 143 -1.15 10.88 -21.36
C MET A 143 0.01 10.84 -20.37
N LEU A 144 0.61 9.68 -20.21
CA LEU A 144 1.84 9.45 -19.47
C LEU A 144 3.02 9.44 -20.44
N ASN A 145 3.77 10.53 -20.48
CA ASN A 145 4.92 10.71 -21.38
C ASN A 145 4.59 10.34 -22.86
N GLY A 146 3.39 10.74 -23.32
CA GLY A 146 2.93 10.49 -24.70
C GLY A 146 2.24 9.14 -24.93
N ALA A 147 2.08 8.32 -23.90
CA ALA A 147 1.34 7.06 -23.96
C ALA A 147 0.01 7.16 -23.18
N ASP A 148 -1.04 6.48 -23.65
CA ASP A 148 -2.34 6.42 -22.98
C ASP A 148 -2.26 5.68 -21.63
N SER A 149 -1.35 4.71 -21.52
CA SER A 149 -1.10 3.94 -20.31
C SER A 149 0.33 3.39 -20.29
N VAL A 150 0.77 2.98 -19.09
CA VAL A 150 2.00 2.21 -18.88
C VAL A 150 1.59 0.85 -18.34
N ILE A 151 2.08 -0.22 -18.98
CA ILE A 151 1.84 -1.60 -18.53
C ILE A 151 3.16 -2.17 -18.03
N MET A 152 3.13 -2.70 -16.81
CA MET A 152 4.28 -3.35 -16.17
C MET A 152 3.88 -4.70 -15.57
N ASP A 153 4.84 -5.62 -15.54
CA ASP A 153 4.78 -6.94 -14.95
C ASP A 153 6.10 -7.26 -14.23
N ASN A 154 6.25 -8.48 -13.72
CA ASN A 154 7.46 -8.89 -13.01
C ASN A 154 8.72 -8.90 -13.89
N GLU A 155 8.58 -9.02 -15.20
CA GLU A 155 9.71 -9.11 -16.13
C GLU A 155 10.28 -7.72 -16.47
N ASN A 156 9.41 -6.69 -16.49
CA ASN A 156 9.79 -5.34 -16.91
C ASN A 156 9.76 -4.29 -15.78
N VAL A 157 9.34 -4.66 -14.57
CA VAL A 157 9.55 -3.85 -13.38
C VAL A 157 11.04 -3.84 -13.07
N LEU A 158 11.67 -2.67 -13.24
CA LEU A 158 13.10 -2.47 -12.96
C LEU A 158 13.37 -2.68 -11.45
N LEU A 159 13.72 -3.90 -11.11
CA LEU A 159 14.26 -4.29 -9.82
C LEU A 159 15.71 -4.66 -10.02
N LEU A 160 16.57 -3.98 -9.29
CA LEU A 160 17.83 -4.59 -8.89
C LEU A 160 17.45 -5.59 -7.79
N ASP A 161 17.05 -6.77 -8.17
CA ASP A 161 16.84 -7.90 -7.26
C ASP A 161 18.18 -8.58 -7.04
N ASP A 162 18.50 -8.91 -5.80
CA ASP A 162 19.72 -9.65 -5.41
C ASP A 162 19.88 -10.97 -6.16
N SER A 163 18.76 -11.57 -6.60
CA SER A 163 18.82 -12.81 -7.40
C SER A 163 19.42 -12.60 -8.81
N ALA A 164 19.50 -11.38 -9.31
CA ALA A 164 20.13 -11.07 -10.59
C ALA A 164 21.67 -10.93 -10.48
N MET A 165 22.22 -10.87 -9.27
CA MET A 165 23.65 -10.89 -9.01
C MET A 165 24.11 -12.29 -8.56
N ASP A 166 23.92 -13.30 -9.42
CA ASP A 166 24.53 -14.62 -9.21
C ASP A 166 26.06 -14.47 -9.30
N PRO A 167 26.80 -14.64 -8.18
CA PRO A 167 28.25 -14.54 -8.18
C PRO A 167 28.94 -15.69 -8.97
N ALA A 168 28.18 -16.58 -9.59
CA ALA A 168 28.69 -17.71 -10.37
C ALA A 168 29.07 -17.36 -11.83
N MET A 169 28.97 -16.09 -12.24
CA MET A 169 29.40 -15.64 -13.58
C MET A 169 30.72 -14.85 -13.57
N ASN A 170 31.66 -15.17 -12.67
CA ASN A 170 33.06 -14.75 -12.76
C ASN A 170 33.99 -15.96 -12.86
#